data_d80f48bf0608501cb753ee990405aed0
#
_entry.id   d80f48bf0608501cb753ee990405aed0
#
_cell.length_a   1.000
_cell.length_b   1.000
_cell.length_c   1.000
_cell.angle_alpha   90.00
_cell.angle_beta   90.00
_cell.angle_gamma   90.00
#
_symmetry.space_group_name_H-M   'P 1'
#
loop_
_entity.id
_entity.type
_entity.pdbx_description
1 polymer ?
#
loop_
_entity_poly.entity_id
_entity_poly.type
_entity_poly.pdbx_seq_one_letter_code
_entity_poly.pdbx_strand_id
1 'polypeptide(L)'
;MKKMLILLCATSLLQPLFAQQATVTETVETVKTYPFSDPDPVADPSDLFYPYFRFDGFSAKGINRQWKVVSLENDYIKLTLFPEIGGKIWGAVDKTTGKEFIYNNHVVKFRDIAMRGPWTSGGIEFNFGIIGHAPTSSTPIDYVTRQKPDGSVS
;
A
#
# COMPACT_ATOMS: atom_id res chain seq x y z
N MET A 1 -44.95 4.73 60.29
CA MET A 1 -43.80 5.25 59.49
C MET A 1 -43.53 4.28 58.36
N LYS A 2 -43.98 4.61 57.15
CA LYS A 2 -43.77 3.78 55.91
C LYS A 2 -42.43 4.18 55.29
N LYS A 3 -41.48 3.26 55.24
CA LYS A 3 -40.22 3.46 54.53
C LYS A 3 -40.45 3.24 53.04
N MET A 4 -40.37 4.29 52.26
CA MET A 4 -40.43 4.25 50.80
C MET A 4 -39.05 3.86 50.26
N LEU A 5 -38.94 2.66 49.67
CA LEU A 5 -37.75 2.16 49.02
C LEU A 5 -37.72 2.72 47.60
N ILE A 6 -36.81 3.66 47.34
CA ILE A 6 -36.57 4.20 46.01
C ILE A 6 -35.63 3.23 45.25
N LEU A 7 -36.18 2.49 44.31
CA LEU A 7 -35.42 1.61 43.41
C LEU A 7 -34.81 2.48 42.31
N LEU A 8 -33.54 2.78 42.42
CA LEU A 8 -32.79 3.52 41.38
C LEU A 8 -32.48 2.55 40.22
N CYS A 9 -33.30 2.59 39.15
CA CYS A 9 -33.07 1.87 37.91
C CYS A 9 -31.90 2.53 37.19
N ALA A 10 -30.68 1.97 37.31
CA ALA A 10 -29.54 2.37 36.49
C ALA A 10 -29.77 1.82 35.06
N THR A 11 -30.33 2.65 34.21
CA THR A 11 -30.33 2.38 32.75
C THR A 11 -28.90 2.61 32.25
N SER A 12 -28.14 1.54 32.17
CA SER A 12 -26.87 1.56 31.41
C SER A 12 -27.22 1.84 29.95
N LEU A 13 -26.95 3.05 29.51
CA LEU A 13 -26.97 3.42 28.09
C LEU A 13 -25.86 2.59 27.41
N LEU A 14 -26.23 1.45 26.84
CA LEU A 14 -25.44 0.77 25.83
C LEU A 14 -25.36 1.72 24.63
N GLN A 15 -24.34 2.57 24.60
CA GLN A 15 -24.00 3.27 23.38
C GLN A 15 -23.60 2.20 22.35
N PRO A 16 -24.25 2.16 21.18
CA PRO A 16 -23.76 1.30 20.12
C PRO A 16 -22.33 1.73 19.81
N LEU A 17 -21.36 0.84 20.01
CA LEU A 17 -20.03 0.98 19.45
C LEU A 17 -20.24 0.93 17.93
N PHE A 18 -20.39 2.11 17.32
CA PHE A 18 -20.28 2.20 15.87
C PHE A 18 -18.89 1.73 15.51
N ALA A 19 -18.82 0.56 14.90
CA ALA A 19 -17.59 0.11 14.29
C ALA A 19 -17.15 1.22 13.33
N GLN A 20 -15.92 1.68 13.53
CA GLN A 20 -15.33 2.76 12.75
C GLN A 20 -15.40 2.37 11.27
N GLN A 21 -16.11 3.15 10.48
CA GLN A 21 -16.25 2.87 9.05
C GLN A 21 -14.93 3.16 8.34
N ALA A 22 -14.35 2.13 7.76
CA ALA A 22 -13.25 2.26 6.83
C ALA A 22 -13.79 2.32 5.39
N THR A 23 -13.06 2.98 4.52
CA THR A 23 -13.36 3.06 3.09
C THR A 23 -12.19 2.56 2.26
N VAL A 24 -12.51 2.00 1.11
CA VAL A 24 -11.55 1.67 0.07
C VAL A 24 -11.93 2.40 -1.20
N THR A 25 -10.96 3.08 -1.83
CA THR A 25 -11.17 3.78 -3.09
C THR A 25 -10.07 3.42 -4.07
N GLU A 26 -10.43 3.35 -5.34
CA GLU A 26 -9.49 3.14 -6.44
C GLU A 26 -9.50 4.39 -7.32
N THR A 27 -8.32 4.92 -7.59
CA THR A 27 -8.12 6.11 -8.42
C THR A 27 -6.97 5.90 -9.40
N VAL A 28 -6.82 6.82 -10.33
CA VAL A 28 -5.66 6.91 -11.20
C VAL A 28 -4.96 8.23 -10.92
N GLU A 29 -3.71 8.15 -10.54
CA GLU A 29 -2.90 9.32 -10.22
C GLU A 29 -1.73 9.46 -11.21
N THR A 30 -1.42 10.71 -11.57
CA THR A 30 -0.26 11.01 -12.41
C THR A 30 0.95 11.29 -11.53
N VAL A 31 1.94 10.41 -11.60
CA VAL A 31 3.17 10.54 -10.80
C VAL A 31 4.39 10.61 -11.72
N LYS A 32 5.32 11.51 -11.39
CA LYS A 32 6.60 11.57 -12.09
C LYS A 32 7.36 10.25 -11.91
N THR A 33 7.64 9.59 -13.00
CA THR A 33 8.20 8.24 -13.03
C THR A 33 9.50 8.25 -13.80
N TYR A 34 10.51 7.57 -13.25
CA TYR A 34 11.78 7.26 -13.90
C TYR A 34 11.74 5.77 -14.26
N PRO A 35 11.34 5.44 -15.51
CA PRO A 35 11.02 4.08 -15.87
C PRO A 35 12.25 3.17 -15.91
N PHE A 36 11.96 1.89 -15.83
CA PHE A 36 12.88 0.81 -16.16
C PHE A 36 12.47 0.16 -17.49
N SER A 37 13.40 -0.48 -18.17
CA SER A 37 13.09 -1.25 -19.37
C SER A 37 12.23 -2.47 -19.04
N ASP A 38 11.49 -2.97 -20.03
CA ASP A 38 10.82 -4.24 -19.91
C ASP A 38 11.82 -5.38 -19.65
N PRO A 39 11.41 -6.46 -18.97
CA PRO A 39 12.24 -7.63 -18.79
C PRO A 39 12.67 -8.24 -20.12
N ASP A 40 13.89 -8.73 -20.18
CA ASP A 40 14.33 -9.52 -21.33
C ASP A 40 13.58 -10.87 -21.37
N PRO A 41 13.14 -11.33 -22.54
CA PRO A 41 12.43 -12.61 -22.66
C PRO A 41 13.38 -13.81 -22.53
N VAL A 42 14.67 -13.59 -22.67
CA VAL A 42 15.71 -14.63 -22.62
C VAL A 42 16.68 -14.31 -21.50
N ALA A 43 16.94 -15.31 -20.65
CA ALA A 43 17.91 -15.17 -19.57
C ALA A 43 19.32 -15.01 -20.11
N ASP A 44 20.06 -14.06 -19.56
CA ASP A 44 21.51 -14.03 -19.66
C ASP A 44 22.12 -15.11 -18.73
N PRO A 45 23.29 -15.67 -19.00
CA PRO A 45 23.94 -16.65 -18.12
C PRO A 45 24.13 -16.21 -16.67
N SER A 46 24.10 -14.92 -16.41
CA SER A 46 24.16 -14.35 -15.04
C SER A 46 22.80 -14.20 -14.37
N ASP A 47 21.69 -14.32 -15.13
CA ASP A 47 20.33 -14.16 -14.62
C ASP A 47 19.88 -15.41 -13.88
N LEU A 48 19.64 -15.28 -12.59
CA LEU A 48 19.24 -16.38 -11.73
C LEU A 48 17.75 -16.47 -11.51
N PHE A 49 17.02 -15.36 -11.66
CA PHE A 49 15.61 -15.27 -11.27
C PHE A 49 14.78 -14.47 -12.29
N TYR A 50 13.66 -15.03 -12.65
CA TYR A 50 12.65 -14.32 -13.43
C TYR A 50 11.91 -13.26 -12.56
N PRO A 51 11.55 -12.08 -13.09
CA PRO A 51 11.81 -11.58 -14.44
C PRO A 51 13.25 -11.10 -14.65
N TYR A 52 13.79 -11.31 -15.86
CA TYR A 52 15.16 -10.97 -16.21
C TYR A 52 15.27 -9.50 -16.62
N PHE A 53 15.83 -8.67 -15.75
CA PHE A 53 16.00 -7.25 -16.00
C PHE A 53 17.47 -6.90 -16.25
N ARG A 54 17.67 -6.00 -17.19
CA ARG A 54 19.01 -5.47 -17.45
C ARG A 54 19.48 -4.60 -16.29
N PHE A 55 20.70 -4.78 -15.84
CA PHE A 55 21.29 -3.99 -14.77
C PHE A 55 21.25 -2.47 -15.05
N ASP A 56 21.47 -2.07 -16.30
CA ASP A 56 21.46 -0.67 -16.76
C ASP A 56 20.11 -0.19 -17.32
N GLY A 57 19.06 -0.96 -17.17
CA GLY A 57 17.75 -0.72 -17.78
C GLY A 57 16.97 0.49 -17.26
N PHE A 58 17.47 1.20 -16.25
CA PHE A 58 16.79 2.35 -15.67
C PHE A 58 17.03 3.65 -16.44
N SER A 59 16.04 4.56 -16.44
CA SER A 59 16.12 5.87 -17.07
C SER A 59 16.36 6.97 -16.03
N ALA A 60 17.29 7.89 -16.34
CA ALA A 60 17.46 9.14 -15.59
C ALA A 60 16.47 10.23 -16.05
N LYS A 61 15.74 10.00 -17.15
CA LYS A 61 14.74 10.93 -17.68
C LYS A 61 13.36 10.58 -17.11
N GLY A 62 12.84 11.48 -16.27
CA GLY A 62 11.49 11.33 -15.70
C GLY A 62 10.40 11.69 -16.71
N ILE A 63 9.34 10.91 -16.73
CA ILE A 63 8.10 11.13 -17.48
C ILE A 63 6.91 11.18 -16.52
N ASN A 64 5.81 11.78 -16.92
CA ASN A 64 4.55 11.67 -16.19
C ASN A 64 3.87 10.37 -16.62
N ARG A 65 3.59 9.48 -15.66
CA ARG A 65 2.88 8.23 -15.88
C ARG A 65 1.66 8.15 -14.98
N GLN A 66 0.59 7.60 -15.51
CA GLN A 66 -0.60 7.28 -14.74
C GLN A 66 -0.39 5.94 -14.02
N TRP A 67 -0.73 5.91 -12.75
CA TRP A 67 -0.66 4.75 -11.89
C TRP A 67 -2.02 4.49 -11.24
N LYS A 68 -2.40 3.24 -11.17
CA LYS A 68 -3.55 2.84 -10.35
C LYS A 68 -3.16 2.94 -8.88
N VAL A 69 -4.00 3.61 -8.10
CA VAL A 69 -3.80 3.82 -6.67
C VAL A 69 -4.99 3.30 -5.92
N VAL A 70 -4.73 2.50 -4.89
CA VAL A 70 -5.75 2.04 -3.94
C VAL A 70 -5.51 2.74 -2.61
N SER A 71 -6.53 3.41 -2.09
CA SER A 71 -6.50 4.02 -0.77
C SER A 71 -7.38 3.26 0.20
N LEU A 72 -6.82 2.91 1.35
CA LEU A 72 -7.56 2.40 2.51
C LEU A 72 -7.59 3.50 3.57
N GLU A 73 -8.76 3.88 4.03
CA GLU A 73 -8.90 5.04 4.91
C GLU A 73 -9.94 4.79 5.99
N ASN A 74 -9.63 5.24 7.21
CA ASN A 74 -10.56 5.37 8.32
C ASN A 74 -10.43 6.76 8.97
N ASP A 75 -10.99 6.98 10.16
CA ASP A 75 -10.93 8.29 10.83
C ASP A 75 -9.51 8.68 11.25
N TYR A 76 -8.59 7.72 11.43
CA TYR A 76 -7.25 7.97 11.98
C TYR A 76 -6.15 7.93 10.94
N ILE A 77 -6.23 7.01 9.99
CA ILE A 77 -5.16 6.78 9.02
C ILE A 77 -5.69 6.69 7.60
N LYS A 78 -4.85 7.11 6.66
CA LYS A 78 -5.00 6.85 5.23
C LYS A 78 -3.75 6.15 4.72
N LEU A 79 -3.94 4.99 4.10
CA LEU A 79 -2.89 4.24 3.41
C LEU A 79 -3.04 4.43 1.90
N THR A 80 -1.92 4.53 1.20
CA THR A 80 -1.86 4.59 -0.26
C THR A 80 -1.06 3.40 -0.77
N LEU A 81 -1.65 2.61 -1.66
CA LEU A 81 -1.05 1.42 -2.22
C LEU A 81 -0.91 1.53 -3.74
N PHE A 82 0.16 0.95 -4.29
CA PHE A 82 0.42 0.88 -5.72
C PHE A 82 0.40 -0.59 -6.18
N PRO A 83 -0.74 -1.10 -6.66
CA PRO A 83 -0.84 -2.48 -7.14
C PRO A 83 0.11 -2.80 -8.29
N GLU A 84 0.37 -1.82 -9.15
CA GLU A 84 1.27 -1.99 -10.30
C GLU A 84 2.77 -2.04 -9.92
N ILE A 85 3.09 -1.77 -8.64
CA ILE A 85 4.45 -1.82 -8.09
C ILE A 85 4.46 -2.79 -6.90
N GLY A 86 4.12 -4.04 -7.14
CA GLY A 86 4.15 -5.11 -6.16
C GLY A 86 3.15 -4.99 -5.01
N GLY A 87 2.12 -4.16 -5.12
CA GLY A 87 1.16 -3.94 -4.04
C GLY A 87 1.76 -3.23 -2.82
N LYS A 88 2.84 -2.52 -3.00
CA LYS A 88 3.55 -1.81 -1.96
C LYS A 88 2.64 -0.79 -1.27
N ILE A 89 2.67 -0.69 0.06
CA ILE A 89 2.13 0.47 0.77
C ILE A 89 3.08 1.62 0.50
N TRP A 90 2.67 2.52 -0.38
CA TRP A 90 3.51 3.61 -0.87
C TRP A 90 3.67 4.73 0.14
N GLY A 91 2.61 5.04 0.88
CA GLY A 91 2.61 6.05 1.91
C GLY A 91 1.49 5.84 2.93
N ALA A 92 1.63 6.49 4.07
CA ALA A 92 0.63 6.49 5.12
C ALA A 92 0.59 7.83 5.84
N VAL A 93 -0.61 8.33 6.08
CA VAL A 93 -0.87 9.61 6.76
C VAL A 93 -1.64 9.35 8.05
N ASP A 94 -1.17 9.93 9.14
CA ASP A 94 -1.95 10.12 10.37
C ASP A 94 -2.90 11.31 10.16
N LYS A 95 -4.19 11.04 10.10
CA LYS A 95 -5.23 12.05 9.85
C LYS A 95 -5.42 13.01 11.01
N THR A 96 -5.04 12.61 12.22
CA THR A 96 -5.17 13.45 13.43
C THR A 96 -4.15 14.58 13.42
N THR A 97 -2.97 14.30 12.89
CA THR A 97 -1.86 15.25 12.81
C THR A 97 -1.61 15.81 11.40
N GLY A 98 -2.16 15.17 10.38
CA GLY A 98 -1.90 15.46 8.97
C GLY A 98 -0.49 15.07 8.50
N LYS A 99 0.26 14.30 9.31
CA LYS A 99 1.66 13.94 9.02
C LYS A 99 1.79 12.56 8.39
N GLU A 100 2.67 12.46 7.42
CA GLU A 100 3.15 11.17 6.93
C GLU A 100 3.99 10.49 8.01
N PHE A 101 3.71 9.22 8.28
CA PHE A 101 4.47 8.41 9.24
C PHE A 101 5.21 7.23 8.60
N ILE A 102 5.06 7.06 7.29
CA ILE A 102 5.86 6.18 6.44
C ILE A 102 6.50 7.05 5.39
N TYR A 103 7.78 6.82 5.09
CA TYR A 103 8.48 7.57 4.05
C TYR A 103 7.75 7.39 2.71
N ASN A 104 7.18 8.48 2.22
CA ASN A 104 6.51 8.57 0.93
C ASN A 104 7.47 9.16 -0.10
N ASN A 105 7.75 8.40 -1.15
CA ASN A 105 8.53 8.91 -2.26
C ASN A 105 7.58 9.55 -3.29
N HIS A 106 7.65 10.86 -3.45
CA HIS A 106 6.78 11.62 -4.37
C HIS A 106 7.08 11.39 -5.86
N VAL A 107 7.99 10.47 -6.16
CA VAL A 107 8.29 10.02 -7.52
C VAL A 107 8.42 8.50 -7.54
N VAL A 108 8.02 7.87 -8.62
CA VAL A 108 8.33 6.47 -8.86
C VAL A 108 9.67 6.38 -9.57
N LYS A 109 10.68 5.89 -8.88
CA LYS A 109 12.03 5.78 -9.42
C LYS A 109 12.58 4.40 -9.19
N PHE A 110 12.72 3.67 -10.29
CA PHE A 110 13.31 2.35 -10.26
C PHE A 110 14.84 2.43 -10.25
N ARG A 111 15.44 1.51 -9.54
CA ARG A 111 16.87 1.20 -9.56
C ARG A 111 17.03 -0.30 -9.44
N ASP A 112 18.12 -0.77 -9.98
CA ASP A 112 18.47 -2.17 -9.83
C ASP A 112 18.91 -2.46 -8.39
N ILE A 113 18.52 -3.61 -7.85
CA ILE A 113 18.90 -4.04 -6.52
C ILE A 113 19.31 -5.51 -6.52
N ALA A 114 20.58 -5.76 -6.29
CA ALA A 114 21.16 -7.10 -6.21
C ALA A 114 20.64 -8.03 -7.32
N MET A 115 20.18 -9.23 -6.94
CA MET A 115 19.65 -10.24 -7.88
C MET A 115 18.17 -10.06 -8.24
N ARG A 116 17.54 -8.95 -7.81
CA ARG A 116 16.09 -8.74 -7.98
C ARG A 116 15.71 -7.86 -9.16
N GLY A 117 16.66 -7.11 -9.70
CA GLY A 117 16.36 -6.13 -10.73
C GLY A 117 15.64 -4.90 -10.18
N PRO A 118 14.64 -4.35 -10.88
CA PRO A 118 14.02 -3.08 -10.51
C PRO A 118 13.40 -3.09 -9.12
N TRP A 119 13.67 -2.04 -8.37
CA TRP A 119 13.15 -1.79 -7.05
C TRP A 119 12.89 -0.30 -6.85
N THR A 120 11.97 0.04 -5.97
CA THR A 120 11.64 1.42 -5.61
C THR A 120 11.85 1.66 -4.13
N SER A 121 12.40 2.82 -3.76
CA SER A 121 12.55 3.21 -2.36
C SER A 121 11.26 3.79 -1.80
N GLY A 122 11.13 3.77 -0.47
CA GLY A 122 9.99 4.30 0.28
C GLY A 122 8.90 3.27 0.52
N GLY A 123 7.98 3.60 1.41
CA GLY A 123 6.87 2.76 1.78
C GLY A 123 7.23 1.46 2.49
N ILE A 124 6.30 0.51 2.48
CA ILE A 124 6.46 -0.83 3.04
C ILE A 124 6.37 -1.86 1.92
N GLU A 125 7.38 -2.69 1.80
CA GLU A 125 7.42 -3.86 0.95
C GLU A 125 7.20 -5.12 1.77
N PHE A 126 6.33 -6.01 1.29
CA PHE A 126 6.07 -7.30 1.95
C PHE A 126 6.94 -8.38 1.33
N ASN A 127 8.02 -8.70 2.02
CA ASN A 127 8.98 -9.68 1.53
C ASN A 127 8.43 -11.11 1.66
N PHE A 128 8.63 -11.89 0.60
CA PHE A 128 8.41 -13.34 0.63
C PHE A 128 9.36 -14.04 -0.33
N GLY A 129 9.57 -15.33 -0.11
CA GLY A 129 10.55 -16.12 -0.86
C GLY A 129 11.94 -16.10 -0.24
N ILE A 130 12.88 -16.77 -0.89
CA ILE A 130 14.19 -17.11 -0.32
C ILE A 130 15.27 -16.02 -0.49
N ILE A 131 15.04 -14.99 -1.27
CA ILE A 131 16.07 -14.01 -1.62
C ILE A 131 15.79 -12.59 -1.09
N GLY A 132 14.91 -12.46 -0.12
CA GLY A 132 14.69 -11.23 0.63
C GLY A 132 13.54 -10.39 0.11
N HIS A 133 13.69 -9.64 -0.95
CA HIS A 133 12.65 -8.76 -1.48
C HIS A 133 11.47 -9.52 -2.12
N ALA A 134 10.33 -8.84 -2.24
CA ALA A 134 9.17 -9.43 -2.94
C ALA A 134 9.51 -9.69 -4.42
N PRO A 135 9.18 -10.86 -4.98
CA PRO A 135 9.38 -11.13 -6.40
C PRO A 135 8.68 -10.13 -7.32
N THR A 136 7.59 -9.55 -6.84
CA THR A 136 6.75 -8.59 -7.56
C THR A 136 7.08 -7.13 -7.29
N SER A 137 8.24 -6.83 -6.66
CA SER A 137 8.57 -5.46 -6.21
C SER A 137 8.52 -4.37 -7.28
N SER A 138 8.52 -4.74 -8.55
CA SER A 138 8.43 -3.82 -9.70
C SER A 138 7.36 -4.19 -10.72
N THR A 139 6.58 -5.23 -10.47
CA THR A 139 5.57 -5.76 -11.39
C THR A 139 4.17 -5.68 -10.79
N PRO A 140 3.12 -5.62 -11.63
CA PRO A 140 1.75 -5.64 -11.15
C PRO A 140 1.42 -6.91 -10.36
N ILE A 141 0.55 -6.76 -9.37
CA ILE A 141 -0.07 -7.87 -8.65
C ILE A 141 -1.57 -7.89 -8.91
N ASP A 142 -2.15 -9.07 -8.83
CA ASP A 142 -3.60 -9.23 -8.75
C ASP A 142 -4.06 -8.88 -7.33
N TYR A 143 -5.16 -8.16 -7.24
CA TYR A 143 -5.75 -7.77 -5.95
C TYR A 143 -7.27 -7.68 -6.05
N VAL A 144 -7.91 -7.67 -4.91
CA VAL A 144 -9.35 -7.43 -4.80
C VAL A 144 -9.61 -6.54 -3.59
N THR A 145 -10.49 -5.57 -3.76
CA THR A 145 -10.96 -4.72 -2.66
C THR A 145 -12.28 -5.26 -2.13
N ARG A 146 -12.45 -5.23 -0.80
CA ARG A 146 -13.69 -5.70 -0.15
C ARG A 146 -14.09 -4.77 0.98
N GLN A 147 -15.37 -4.40 0.98
CA GLN A 147 -16.04 -3.81 2.13
C GLN A 147 -16.77 -4.92 2.89
N LYS A 148 -16.52 -5.05 4.18
CA LYS A 148 -17.15 -6.07 5.02
C LYS A 148 -18.37 -5.52 5.77
N PRO A 149 -19.31 -6.38 6.20
CA PRO A 149 -20.50 -5.94 6.95
C PRO A 149 -20.19 -5.28 8.31
N ASP A 150 -19.02 -5.56 8.88
CA ASP A 150 -18.54 -4.95 10.13
C ASP A 150 -17.97 -3.53 9.93
N GLY A 151 -18.01 -3.00 8.71
CA GLY A 151 -17.47 -1.69 8.35
C GLY A 151 -15.96 -1.69 8.05
N SER A 152 -15.27 -2.83 8.18
CA SER A 152 -13.85 -2.93 7.79
C SER A 152 -13.69 -3.06 6.27
N VAL A 153 -12.49 -2.74 5.77
CA VAL A 153 -12.08 -2.90 4.38
C VAL A 153 -10.79 -3.71 4.26
N SER A 154 -10.64 -4.39 3.17
CA SER A 154 -9.43 -5.14 2.85
C SER A 154 -9.18 -5.16 1.34
#